data_59a0fe641c96c33f1946fa42fc9f5cd6
#
_entry.id   59a0fe641c96c33f1946fa42fc9f5cd6
#
_cell.length_a   1.000
_cell.length_b   1.000
_cell.length_c   1.000
_cell.angle_alpha   90.00
_cell.angle_beta   90.00
_cell.angle_gamma   90.00
#
_symmetry.space_group_name_H-M   'P 1'
#
loop_
_entity.id
_entity.type
_entity.pdbx_description
1 polymer ?
#
loop_
_entity_poly.entity_id
_entity_poly.type
_entity_poly.pdbx_seq_one_letter_code
_entity_poly.pdbx_strand_id
1 'polypeptide(L)'
;KEPLHILIFLLPLVVFYEAALYFANINIEGNNIQIKAHYHLERFLELFALPPTQGLGLGGIIIITIFLVWHLIIANRWAIDCKVIVFMAIESIFLAMPLLIFGGFIGGLVVATEGSSIEQLLPSEKLAVSIGAGLYEELVFRMIIIGFVHTIVCNIFKQSNRAGLIAGVVFSSVLFAGYHLPNVGNLSGFSLFFFFGAGAYLGFLFVTRGFGITAATHAAYDVVAITIIPFFTP
;
A
#
# COMPACT_ATOMS: atom_id res chain seq x y z
N LYS A 1 -8.96 11.61 -12.97
CA LYS A 1 -7.79 11.14 -12.19
C LYS A 1 -6.59 11.98 -12.63
N GLU A 2 -6.42 13.14 -12.02
CA GLU A 2 -5.33 14.05 -12.38
C GLU A 2 -4.10 13.71 -11.53
N PRO A 3 -2.94 13.42 -12.14
CA PRO A 3 -1.74 13.00 -11.41
C PRO A 3 -1.29 14.02 -10.36
N LEU A 4 -1.48 15.31 -10.63
CA LEU A 4 -1.13 16.38 -9.69
C LEU A 4 -1.93 16.28 -8.38
N HIS A 5 -3.25 16.05 -8.45
CA HIS A 5 -4.08 15.89 -7.26
C HIS A 5 -3.68 14.65 -6.46
N ILE A 6 -3.34 13.54 -7.15
CA ILE A 6 -2.84 12.33 -6.49
C ILE A 6 -1.50 12.62 -5.79
N LEU A 7 -0.59 13.30 -6.47
CA LEU A 7 0.70 13.68 -5.91
C LEU A 7 0.54 14.55 -4.65
N ILE A 8 -0.24 15.62 -4.72
CA ILE A 8 -0.46 16.53 -3.58
C ILE A 8 -1.19 15.83 -2.43
N PHE A 9 -2.11 14.91 -2.76
CA PHE A 9 -2.83 14.13 -1.74
C PHE A 9 -1.91 13.15 -1.01
N LEU A 10 -1.01 12.48 -1.73
CA LEU A 10 -0.09 11.50 -1.13
C LEU A 10 1.14 12.14 -0.49
N LEU A 11 1.52 13.35 -0.91
CA LEU A 11 2.73 14.01 -0.43
C LEU A 11 2.83 14.11 1.11
N PRO A 12 1.77 14.50 1.85
CA PRO A 12 1.81 14.51 3.31
C PRO A 12 2.05 13.12 3.92
N LEU A 13 1.50 12.06 3.32
CA LEU A 13 1.69 10.68 3.79
C LEU A 13 3.12 10.21 3.56
N VAL A 14 3.68 10.50 2.38
CA VAL A 14 5.09 10.22 2.07
C VAL A 14 6.02 10.96 3.01
N VAL A 15 5.83 12.27 3.18
CA VAL A 15 6.66 13.10 4.06
C VAL A 15 6.58 12.62 5.51
N PHE A 16 5.37 12.30 6.00
CA PHE A 16 5.20 11.78 7.35
C PHE A 16 5.94 10.46 7.54
N TYR A 17 5.80 9.52 6.59
CA TYR A 17 6.47 8.24 6.65
C TYR A 17 7.99 8.38 6.67
N GLU A 18 8.56 9.15 5.74
CA GLU A 18 10.00 9.39 5.65
C GLU A 18 10.54 10.10 6.91
N ALA A 19 9.81 11.09 7.42
CA ALA A 19 10.15 11.76 8.67
C ALA A 19 10.10 10.79 9.87
N ALA A 20 9.10 9.92 9.93
CA ALA A 20 9.01 8.91 10.99
C ALA A 20 10.19 7.93 10.94
N LEU A 21 10.59 7.47 9.77
CA LEU A 21 11.79 6.63 9.61
C LEU A 21 13.06 7.35 10.10
N TYR A 22 13.20 8.63 9.76
CA TYR A 22 14.39 9.40 10.14
C TYR A 22 14.45 9.70 11.64
N PHE A 23 13.34 10.15 12.25
CA PHE A 23 13.32 10.60 13.65
C PHE A 23 13.14 9.47 14.66
N ALA A 24 12.39 8.42 14.32
CA ALA A 24 12.15 7.31 15.24
C ALA A 24 13.33 6.34 15.32
N ASN A 25 14.43 6.58 14.54
CA ASN A 25 15.54 5.65 14.43
C ASN A 25 15.03 4.20 14.21
N ILE A 26 13.95 4.07 13.46
CA ILE A 26 13.39 2.79 13.06
C ILE A 26 14.47 2.17 12.18
N ASN A 27 15.39 1.49 12.85
CA ASN A 27 16.58 0.92 12.24
C ASN A 27 16.12 -0.22 11.34
N ILE A 28 16.21 0.01 10.05
CA ILE A 28 15.93 -0.98 9.01
C ILE A 28 16.74 -2.27 9.25
N GLU A 29 17.87 -2.19 9.98
CA GLU A 29 18.78 -3.32 10.18
C GLU A 29 18.73 -3.99 11.58
N GLY A 30 18.10 -3.41 12.59
CA GLY A 30 18.31 -3.89 13.97
C GLY A 30 17.08 -4.29 14.79
N ASN A 31 15.96 -3.68 14.59
CA ASN A 31 14.69 -4.05 15.23
C ASN A 31 13.65 -4.31 14.16
N ASN A 32 13.17 -5.52 14.09
CA ASN A 32 12.26 -6.22 13.20
C ASN A 32 10.96 -5.52 12.72
N ILE A 33 10.93 -4.20 12.63
CA ILE A 33 9.79 -3.43 12.17
C ILE A 33 10.08 -2.92 10.77
N GLN A 34 10.19 -3.86 9.86
CA GLN A 34 10.42 -3.54 8.47
C GLN A 34 9.14 -3.78 7.69
N ILE A 35 8.66 -2.74 7.01
CA ILE A 35 7.66 -2.93 5.99
C ILE A 35 8.33 -3.77 4.90
N LYS A 36 7.98 -5.05 4.83
CA LYS A 36 8.60 -6.01 3.89
C LYS A 36 8.58 -5.49 2.46
N ALA A 37 7.51 -4.79 2.06
CA ALA A 37 7.41 -4.24 0.71
C ALA A 37 8.46 -3.14 0.45
N HIS A 38 8.73 -2.30 1.43
CA HIS A 38 9.79 -1.29 1.36
C HIS A 38 11.17 -1.97 1.23
N TYR A 39 11.47 -2.95 2.09
CA TYR A 39 12.70 -3.73 2.03
C TYR A 39 12.89 -4.43 0.69
N HIS A 40 11.86 -5.09 0.17
CA HIS A 40 11.97 -5.75 -1.13
C HIS A 40 12.14 -4.77 -2.28
N LEU A 41 11.55 -3.59 -2.19
CA LEU A 41 11.75 -2.53 -3.17
C LEU A 41 13.20 -2.01 -3.12
N GLU A 42 13.75 -1.75 -1.93
CA GLU A 42 15.13 -1.34 -1.77
C GLU A 42 16.10 -2.41 -2.31
N ARG A 43 15.89 -3.67 -1.95
CA ARG A 43 16.69 -4.80 -2.47
C ARG A 43 16.60 -4.92 -3.99
N PHE A 44 15.44 -4.67 -4.57
CA PHE A 44 15.30 -4.64 -6.03
C PHE A 44 16.09 -3.49 -6.65
N LEU A 45 16.08 -2.31 -6.02
CA LEU A 45 16.84 -1.16 -6.50
C LEU A 45 18.35 -1.32 -6.36
N GLU A 46 18.82 -2.06 -5.34
CA GLU A 46 20.24 -2.43 -5.20
C GLU A 46 20.79 -3.17 -6.44
N LEU A 47 19.95 -3.96 -7.13
CA LEU A 47 20.36 -4.65 -8.36
C LEU A 47 20.75 -3.68 -9.48
N PHE A 48 20.29 -2.43 -9.41
CA PHE A 48 20.64 -1.35 -10.34
C PHE A 48 21.76 -0.44 -9.81
N ALA A 49 22.56 -0.93 -8.82
CA ALA A 49 23.64 -0.19 -8.17
C ALA A 49 23.19 1.14 -7.52
N LEU A 50 21.92 1.24 -7.13
CA LEU A 50 21.41 2.33 -6.32
C LEU A 50 21.67 1.97 -4.85
N PRO A 51 22.60 2.66 -4.14
CA PRO A 51 22.90 2.34 -2.75
C PRO A 51 21.67 2.58 -1.89
N PRO A 52 21.39 1.72 -0.90
CA PRO A 52 20.38 2.00 0.09
C PRO A 52 20.74 3.32 0.77
N THR A 53 19.98 4.36 0.53
CA THR A 53 20.16 5.65 1.19
C THR A 53 19.61 5.52 2.59
N GLN A 54 20.48 5.32 3.56
CA GLN A 54 20.11 5.37 4.97
C GLN A 54 19.36 6.66 5.26
N GLY A 55 18.06 6.55 5.52
CA GLY A 55 17.22 7.65 5.98
C GLY A 55 16.42 8.44 4.95
N LEU A 56 16.56 8.19 3.64
CA LEU A 56 15.67 8.74 2.63
C LEU A 56 15.15 7.58 1.79
N GLY A 57 13.90 7.15 2.06
CA GLY A 57 13.30 6.04 1.34
C GLY A 57 13.18 6.33 -0.15
N LEU A 58 13.94 5.61 -0.95
CA LEU A 58 13.88 5.68 -2.42
C LEU A 58 12.45 5.51 -2.94
N GLY A 59 11.62 4.79 -2.21
CA GLY A 59 10.23 4.55 -2.59
C GLY A 59 9.37 5.81 -2.58
N GLY A 60 9.53 6.69 -1.60
CA GLY A 60 8.84 7.98 -1.58
C GLY A 60 9.23 8.85 -2.78
N ILE A 61 10.53 8.88 -3.10
CA ILE A 61 11.04 9.57 -4.29
C ILE A 61 10.46 8.95 -5.57
N ILE A 62 10.36 7.62 -5.65
CA ILE A 62 9.76 6.94 -6.80
C ILE A 62 8.30 7.34 -6.97
N ILE A 63 7.50 7.32 -5.91
CA ILE A 63 6.08 7.71 -5.95
C ILE A 63 5.95 9.16 -6.45
N ILE A 64 6.72 10.08 -5.86
CA ILE A 64 6.72 11.49 -6.26
C ILE A 64 7.11 11.63 -7.74
N THR A 65 8.19 10.96 -8.15
CA THR A 65 8.71 11.05 -9.52
C THR A 65 7.71 10.50 -10.53
N ILE A 66 7.08 9.35 -10.27
CA ILE A 66 6.09 8.76 -11.16
C ILE A 66 4.93 9.73 -11.42
N PHE A 67 4.34 10.30 -10.38
CA PHE A 67 3.18 11.19 -10.53
C PHE A 67 3.58 12.56 -11.12
N LEU A 68 4.77 13.06 -10.79
CA LEU A 68 5.28 14.30 -11.38
C LEU A 68 5.55 14.12 -12.88
N VAL A 69 6.27 13.07 -13.26
CA VAL A 69 6.55 12.77 -14.67
C VAL A 69 5.25 12.52 -15.44
N TRP A 70 4.32 11.79 -14.85
CA TRP A 70 3.00 11.58 -15.46
C TRP A 70 2.26 12.89 -15.67
N HIS A 71 2.28 13.81 -14.69
CA HIS A 71 1.67 15.13 -14.83
C HIS A 71 2.32 15.92 -15.95
N LEU A 72 3.67 15.91 -16.05
CA LEU A 72 4.41 16.59 -17.09
C LEU A 72 4.12 16.04 -18.51
N ILE A 73 4.02 14.70 -18.63
CA ILE A 73 3.71 14.04 -19.92
C ILE A 73 2.30 14.42 -20.42
N ILE A 74 1.32 14.49 -19.52
CA ILE A 74 -0.06 14.86 -19.90
C ILE A 74 -0.15 16.35 -20.22
N ALA A 75 0.88 17.14 -19.88
CA ALA A 75 0.94 18.60 -20.08
C ALA A 75 -0.30 19.34 -19.51
N ASN A 76 -0.83 18.85 -18.39
CA ASN A 76 -2.00 19.43 -17.75
C ASN A 76 -1.64 20.71 -16.99
N ARG A 77 -2.67 21.52 -16.68
CA ARG A 77 -2.47 22.76 -15.94
C ARG A 77 -2.03 22.48 -14.50
N TRP A 78 -1.15 23.30 -13.97
CA TRP A 78 -0.73 23.31 -12.56
C TRP A 78 -1.81 23.99 -11.71
N ALA A 79 -2.98 23.37 -11.63
CA ALA A 79 -4.10 23.87 -10.83
C ALA A 79 -4.49 22.84 -9.79
N ILE A 80 -4.57 23.26 -8.53
CA ILE A 80 -4.92 22.41 -7.41
C ILE A 80 -6.31 22.80 -6.92
N ASP A 81 -7.23 21.86 -6.89
CA ASP A 81 -8.52 22.00 -6.24
C ASP A 81 -8.51 21.30 -4.88
N CYS A 82 -8.44 22.10 -3.81
CA CYS A 82 -8.42 21.57 -2.44
C CYS A 82 -9.67 20.76 -2.09
N LYS A 83 -10.82 21.04 -2.73
CA LYS A 83 -12.04 20.24 -2.53
C LYS A 83 -11.84 18.79 -2.98
N VAL A 84 -11.18 18.61 -4.13
CA VAL A 84 -10.86 17.26 -4.64
C VAL A 84 -9.99 16.50 -3.63
N ILE A 85 -8.96 17.14 -3.07
CA ILE A 85 -8.08 16.52 -2.06
C ILE A 85 -8.86 16.13 -0.80
N VAL A 86 -9.73 17.02 -0.31
CA VAL A 86 -10.58 16.72 0.86
C VAL A 86 -11.54 15.57 0.56
N PHE A 87 -12.18 15.55 -0.62
CA PHE A 87 -13.04 14.45 -1.02
C PHE A 87 -12.26 13.14 -1.16
N MET A 88 -11.03 13.15 -1.67
CA MET A 88 -10.18 11.97 -1.72
C MET A 88 -9.91 11.40 -0.31
N ALA A 89 -9.61 12.27 0.67
CA ALA A 89 -9.37 11.84 2.05
C ALA A 89 -10.64 11.22 2.66
N ILE A 90 -11.77 11.90 2.55
CA ILE A 90 -13.06 11.39 3.07
C ILE A 90 -13.41 10.06 2.40
N GLU A 91 -13.32 9.98 1.08
CA GLU A 91 -13.61 8.77 0.32
C GLU A 91 -12.73 7.60 0.74
N SER A 92 -11.42 7.83 0.94
CA SER A 92 -10.49 6.78 1.36
C SER A 92 -10.85 6.19 2.72
N ILE A 93 -11.28 7.03 3.68
CA ILE A 93 -11.75 6.59 5.00
C ILE A 93 -13.02 5.74 4.87
N PHE A 94 -14.00 6.18 4.07
CA PHE A 94 -15.21 5.40 3.86
C PHE A 94 -14.94 4.07 3.16
N LEU A 95 -14.02 4.05 2.20
CA LEU A 95 -13.64 2.83 1.48
C LEU A 95 -12.79 1.86 2.33
N ALA A 96 -12.28 2.28 3.48
CA ALA A 96 -11.67 1.35 4.45
C ALA A 96 -12.71 0.54 5.24
N MET A 97 -13.95 1.02 5.37
CA MET A 97 -15.01 0.35 6.14
C MET A 97 -15.34 -1.07 5.64
N PRO A 98 -15.45 -1.35 4.32
CA PRO A 98 -15.66 -2.72 3.85
C PRO A 98 -14.59 -3.70 4.30
N LEU A 99 -13.32 -3.28 4.36
CA LEU A 99 -12.22 -4.13 4.84
C LEU A 99 -12.33 -4.41 6.33
N LEU A 100 -12.70 -3.39 7.13
CA LEU A 100 -12.93 -3.55 8.58
C LEU A 100 -14.09 -4.51 8.86
N ILE A 101 -15.20 -4.35 8.13
CA ILE A 101 -16.36 -5.23 8.24
C ILE A 101 -15.99 -6.66 7.82
N PHE A 102 -15.29 -6.82 6.70
CA PHE A 102 -14.86 -8.12 6.20
C PHE A 102 -13.92 -8.83 7.19
N GLY A 103 -12.93 -8.09 7.75
CA GLY A 103 -12.05 -8.61 8.81
C GLY A 103 -12.80 -9.05 10.07
N GLY A 104 -13.79 -8.25 10.49
CA GLY A 104 -14.63 -8.58 11.65
C GLY A 104 -15.49 -9.84 11.44
N PHE A 105 -16.00 -10.07 10.22
CA PHE A 105 -16.80 -11.26 9.89
C PHE A 105 -15.97 -12.56 9.83
N ILE A 106 -14.70 -12.50 9.47
CA ILE A 106 -13.85 -13.69 9.28
C ILE A 106 -13.26 -14.24 10.60
N GLY A 107 -13.64 -13.71 11.75
CA GLY A 107 -13.26 -14.30 13.04
C GLY A 107 -12.20 -13.54 13.81
N GLY A 108 -12.37 -12.29 13.84
CA GLY A 108 -11.49 -11.34 14.49
C GLY A 108 -10.69 -10.57 13.46
N LEU A 109 -10.42 -9.34 13.80
CA LEU A 109 -9.57 -8.50 12.98
C LEU A 109 -8.25 -9.26 12.81
N VAL A 110 -8.02 -9.81 11.62
CA VAL A 110 -6.71 -10.33 11.27
C VAL A 110 -5.84 -9.08 11.12
N VAL A 111 -5.44 -8.56 12.27
CA VAL A 111 -4.27 -7.72 12.33
C VAL A 111 -3.20 -8.59 11.71
N ALA A 112 -2.57 -8.10 10.66
CA ALA A 112 -1.39 -8.75 10.11
C ALA A 112 -0.38 -8.81 11.25
N THR A 113 -0.55 -9.80 12.11
CA THR A 113 0.34 -10.10 13.22
C THR A 113 1.60 -10.70 12.62
N GLU A 114 2.43 -9.82 12.08
CA GLU A 114 3.84 -10.09 12.15
C GLU A 114 4.23 -10.03 13.63
N GLY A 115 3.80 -11.05 14.35
CA GLY A 115 4.22 -11.35 15.70
C GLY A 115 4.04 -10.23 16.75
N SER A 116 4.36 -10.53 17.97
CA SER A 116 4.43 -9.69 19.17
C SER A 116 5.21 -8.34 19.02
N SER A 117 5.86 -8.08 17.91
CA SER A 117 6.63 -6.87 17.67
C SER A 117 5.77 -5.62 17.41
N ILE A 118 4.65 -5.74 16.68
CA ILE A 118 3.79 -4.57 16.37
C ILE A 118 3.04 -4.08 17.61
N GLU A 119 2.68 -4.97 18.51
CA GLU A 119 1.97 -4.59 19.75
C GLU A 119 2.83 -3.69 20.65
N GLN A 120 4.14 -3.90 20.65
CA GLN A 120 5.11 -3.15 21.46
C GLN A 120 5.49 -1.78 20.89
N LEU A 121 5.03 -1.47 19.66
CA LEU A 121 5.31 -0.21 19.01
C LEU A 121 4.62 0.98 19.66
N LEU A 122 5.28 2.13 19.64
CA LEU A 122 4.68 3.41 19.97
C LEU A 122 3.56 3.75 18.98
N PRO A 123 2.53 4.52 19.38
CA PRO A 123 1.46 4.92 18.47
C PRO A 123 1.97 5.62 17.19
N SER A 124 3.02 6.44 17.30
CA SER A 124 3.66 7.09 16.14
C SER A 124 4.31 6.11 15.17
N GLU A 125 4.90 5.04 15.71
CA GLU A 125 5.52 3.97 14.90
C GLU A 125 4.43 3.13 14.21
N LYS A 126 3.34 2.82 14.92
CA LYS A 126 2.17 2.13 14.33
C LYS A 126 1.58 2.93 13.18
N LEU A 127 1.46 4.26 13.32
CA LEU A 127 1.01 5.14 12.24
C LEU A 127 1.98 5.11 11.06
N ALA A 128 3.29 5.15 11.31
CA ALA A 128 4.29 5.08 10.25
C ALA A 128 4.21 3.75 9.48
N VAL A 129 4.12 2.62 10.19
CA VAL A 129 3.95 1.29 9.58
C VAL A 129 2.69 1.24 8.72
N SER A 130 1.55 1.71 9.24
CA SER A 130 0.27 1.73 8.53
C SER A 130 0.33 2.57 7.24
N ILE A 131 0.91 3.76 7.32
CA ILE A 131 1.04 4.65 6.16
C ILE A 131 2.03 4.06 5.15
N GLY A 132 3.14 3.55 5.63
CA GLY A 132 4.13 2.90 4.77
C GLY A 132 3.58 1.67 4.06
N ALA A 133 2.86 0.79 4.75
CA ALA A 133 2.20 -0.37 4.14
C ALA A 133 1.25 0.09 3.01
N GLY A 134 0.36 1.05 3.30
CA GLY A 134 -0.53 1.61 2.28
C GLY A 134 0.18 2.20 1.07
N LEU A 135 1.34 2.83 1.23
CA LEU A 135 2.10 3.41 0.12
C LEU A 135 2.87 2.35 -0.67
N TYR A 136 3.68 1.53 0.01
CA TYR A 136 4.65 0.65 -0.65
C TYR A 136 4.05 -0.66 -1.12
N GLU A 137 3.13 -1.24 -0.36
CA GLU A 137 2.45 -2.44 -0.82
C GLU A 137 1.55 -2.14 -2.00
N GLU A 138 0.84 -1.01 -2.00
CA GLU A 138 0.04 -0.62 -3.14
C GLU A 138 0.91 -0.25 -4.36
N LEU A 139 2.08 0.34 -4.16
CA LEU A 139 3.04 0.56 -5.24
C LEU A 139 3.46 -0.75 -5.90
N VAL A 140 3.86 -1.74 -5.09
CA VAL A 140 4.32 -3.04 -5.59
C VAL A 140 3.17 -3.84 -6.19
N PHE A 141 2.13 -4.10 -5.40
CA PHE A 141 1.07 -5.03 -5.81
C PHE A 141 0.13 -4.44 -6.85
N ARG A 142 -0.20 -3.13 -6.79
CA ARG A 142 -1.19 -2.54 -7.71
C ARG A 142 -0.53 -1.84 -8.88
N MET A 143 0.44 -0.98 -8.63
CA MET A 143 1.03 -0.23 -9.74
C MET A 143 1.97 -1.10 -10.56
N ILE A 144 2.89 -1.84 -9.93
CA ILE A 144 3.88 -2.64 -10.66
C ILE A 144 3.26 -3.96 -11.13
N ILE A 145 2.73 -4.80 -10.24
CA ILE A 145 2.29 -6.16 -10.60
C ILE A 145 1.07 -6.13 -11.52
N ILE A 146 0.00 -5.37 -11.18
CA ILE A 146 -1.17 -5.28 -12.07
C ILE A 146 -0.76 -4.69 -13.42
N GLY A 147 0.05 -3.62 -13.45
CA GLY A 147 0.54 -3.00 -14.68
C GLY A 147 1.35 -3.97 -15.53
N PHE A 148 2.23 -4.74 -14.93
CA PHE A 148 3.06 -5.74 -15.61
C PHE A 148 2.23 -6.89 -16.20
N VAL A 149 1.35 -7.49 -15.40
CA VAL A 149 0.46 -8.57 -15.85
C VAL A 149 -0.48 -8.09 -16.96
N HIS A 150 -1.07 -6.90 -16.78
CA HIS A 150 -1.91 -6.28 -17.80
C HIS A 150 -1.15 -6.10 -19.12
N THR A 151 0.08 -5.60 -19.06
CA THR A 151 0.93 -5.40 -20.25
C THR A 151 1.23 -6.72 -20.95
N ILE A 152 1.56 -7.78 -20.21
CA ILE A 152 1.79 -9.12 -20.76
C ILE A 152 0.51 -9.66 -21.43
N VAL A 153 -0.61 -9.62 -20.73
CA VAL A 153 -1.87 -10.19 -21.22
C VAL A 153 -2.37 -9.45 -22.47
N CYS A 154 -2.26 -8.12 -22.49
CA CYS A 154 -2.74 -7.34 -23.62
C CYS A 154 -1.76 -7.30 -24.80
N ASN A 155 -0.45 -7.17 -24.56
CA ASN A 155 0.53 -6.97 -25.62
C ASN A 155 1.14 -8.26 -26.14
N ILE A 156 1.36 -9.26 -25.26
CA ILE A 156 1.96 -10.54 -25.66
C ILE A 156 0.84 -11.52 -26.04
N PHE A 157 -0.13 -11.75 -25.16
CA PHE A 157 -1.23 -12.68 -25.42
C PHE A 157 -2.38 -12.10 -26.26
N LYS A 158 -2.29 -10.80 -26.64
CA LYS A 158 -3.29 -10.09 -27.48
C LYS A 158 -4.72 -10.18 -26.96
N GLN A 159 -4.89 -10.28 -25.64
CA GLN A 159 -6.20 -10.31 -25.02
C GLN A 159 -6.79 -8.90 -24.83
N SER A 160 -8.07 -8.84 -24.49
CA SER A 160 -8.75 -7.57 -24.27
C SER A 160 -8.22 -6.84 -23.02
N ASN A 161 -8.35 -5.52 -23.00
CA ASN A 161 -8.00 -4.69 -21.85
C ASN A 161 -8.67 -5.16 -20.55
N ARG A 162 -9.95 -5.59 -20.63
CA ARG A 162 -10.68 -6.13 -19.47
C ARG A 162 -10.05 -7.42 -18.96
N ALA A 163 -9.66 -8.33 -19.87
CA ALA A 163 -9.00 -9.58 -19.49
C ALA A 163 -7.65 -9.29 -18.80
N GLY A 164 -6.87 -8.35 -19.32
CA GLY A 164 -5.62 -7.90 -18.71
C GLY A 164 -5.79 -7.35 -17.30
N LEU A 165 -6.79 -6.50 -17.10
CA LEU A 165 -7.09 -5.94 -15.77
C LEU A 165 -7.54 -7.01 -14.77
N ILE A 166 -8.46 -7.90 -15.18
CA ILE A 166 -8.93 -9.00 -14.32
C ILE A 166 -7.77 -9.93 -13.94
N ALA A 167 -6.98 -10.36 -14.92
CA ALA A 167 -5.80 -11.20 -14.68
C ALA A 167 -4.82 -10.52 -13.73
N GLY A 168 -4.56 -9.23 -13.93
CA GLY A 168 -3.68 -8.44 -13.07
C GLY A 168 -4.18 -8.37 -11.63
N VAL A 169 -5.46 -8.07 -11.43
CA VAL A 169 -6.08 -8.00 -10.08
C VAL A 169 -6.02 -9.37 -9.41
N VAL A 170 -6.42 -10.45 -10.09
CA VAL A 170 -6.41 -11.80 -9.50
C VAL A 170 -4.99 -12.24 -9.14
N PHE A 171 -4.04 -12.08 -10.06
CA PHE A 171 -2.64 -12.46 -9.82
C PHE A 171 -2.02 -11.65 -8.67
N SER A 172 -2.23 -10.33 -8.66
CA SER A 172 -1.78 -9.46 -7.58
C SER A 172 -2.39 -9.85 -6.23
N SER A 173 -3.67 -10.25 -6.20
CA SER A 173 -4.35 -10.67 -4.97
C SER A 173 -3.80 -11.99 -4.41
N VAL A 174 -3.45 -12.93 -5.28
CA VAL A 174 -2.78 -14.18 -4.87
C VAL A 174 -1.41 -13.89 -4.27
N LEU A 175 -0.61 -13.04 -4.93
CA LEU A 175 0.70 -12.65 -4.40
C LEU A 175 0.59 -11.86 -3.10
N PHE A 176 -0.39 -10.96 -2.98
CA PHE A 176 -0.65 -10.20 -1.77
C PHE A 176 -1.02 -11.13 -0.61
N ALA A 177 -1.89 -12.11 -0.83
CA ALA A 177 -2.22 -13.10 0.17
C ALA A 177 -1.00 -13.94 0.57
N GLY A 178 -0.22 -14.42 -0.40
CA GLY A 178 1.02 -15.16 -0.14
C GLY A 178 2.05 -14.38 0.67
N TYR A 179 2.18 -13.07 0.39
CA TYR A 179 3.08 -12.17 1.10
C TYR A 179 2.73 -12.02 2.60
N HIS A 180 1.46 -12.07 2.95
CA HIS A 180 0.96 -11.93 4.33
C HIS A 180 0.84 -13.26 5.08
N LEU A 181 1.22 -14.38 4.45
CA LEU A 181 1.20 -15.64 5.15
C LEU A 181 2.30 -15.70 6.23
N PRO A 182 1.98 -16.08 7.47
CA PRO A 182 3.00 -16.38 8.46
C PRO A 182 3.82 -17.60 8.01
N ASN A 183 5.04 -17.72 8.51
CA ASN A 183 5.94 -18.84 8.21
C ASN A 183 5.21 -20.18 8.34
N VAL A 184 5.56 -21.13 7.46
CA VAL A 184 4.93 -22.41 7.07
C VAL A 184 4.36 -23.33 8.20
N GLY A 185 4.16 -22.88 9.41
CA GLY A 185 3.59 -23.68 10.51
C GLY A 185 2.17 -23.30 10.95
N ASN A 186 1.68 -22.10 10.62
CA ASN A 186 0.42 -21.52 11.13
C ASN A 186 -0.51 -21.01 10.03
N LEU A 187 -0.62 -21.73 8.91
CA LEU A 187 -1.53 -21.38 7.82
C LEU A 187 -2.99 -21.53 8.27
N SER A 188 -3.62 -20.43 8.65
CA SER A 188 -5.08 -20.37 8.78
C SER A 188 -5.70 -20.12 7.40
N GLY A 189 -6.60 -21.01 6.98
CA GLY A 189 -7.38 -20.80 5.75
C GLY A 189 -8.18 -19.50 5.77
N PHE A 190 -8.56 -19.04 6.96
CA PHE A 190 -9.25 -17.75 7.15
C PHE A 190 -8.35 -16.55 6.85
N SER A 191 -7.09 -16.58 7.27
CA SER A 191 -6.12 -15.51 6.96
C SER A 191 -5.87 -15.42 5.46
N LEU A 192 -5.66 -16.56 4.79
CA LEU A 192 -5.47 -16.61 3.34
C LEU A 192 -6.69 -16.04 2.60
N PHE A 193 -7.90 -16.42 3.02
CA PHE A 193 -9.14 -15.93 2.42
C PHE A 193 -9.31 -14.41 2.64
N PHE A 194 -8.99 -13.92 3.85
CA PHE A 194 -9.02 -12.50 4.14
C PHE A 194 -8.05 -11.71 3.26
N PHE A 195 -6.77 -12.09 3.24
CA PHE A 195 -5.77 -11.34 2.48
C PHE A 195 -6.01 -11.41 0.96
N PHE A 196 -6.51 -12.54 0.45
CA PHE A 196 -6.92 -12.61 -0.95
C PHE A 196 -8.11 -11.67 -1.24
N GLY A 197 -9.13 -11.67 -0.40
CA GLY A 197 -10.29 -10.80 -0.53
C GLY A 197 -9.93 -9.32 -0.40
N ALA A 198 -9.08 -8.96 0.58
CA ALA A 198 -8.55 -7.62 0.73
C ALA A 198 -7.72 -7.21 -0.49
N GLY A 199 -6.87 -8.12 -0.98
CA GLY A 199 -6.10 -7.94 -2.20
C GLY A 199 -6.98 -7.66 -3.42
N ALA A 200 -8.04 -8.43 -3.60
CA ALA A 200 -9.01 -8.25 -4.70
C ALA A 200 -9.78 -6.94 -4.58
N TYR A 201 -10.21 -6.58 -3.38
CA TYR A 201 -10.90 -5.32 -3.12
C TYR A 201 -10.01 -4.12 -3.42
N LEU A 202 -8.79 -4.08 -2.89
CA LEU A 202 -7.83 -3.01 -3.15
C LEU A 202 -7.43 -2.96 -4.64
N GLY A 203 -7.29 -4.12 -5.30
CA GLY A 203 -7.08 -4.20 -6.75
C GLY A 203 -8.25 -3.62 -7.55
N PHE A 204 -9.49 -3.88 -7.14
CA PHE A 204 -10.69 -3.25 -7.70
C PHE A 204 -10.69 -1.73 -7.50
N LEU A 205 -10.35 -1.24 -6.31
CA LEU A 205 -10.22 0.19 -6.04
C LEU A 205 -9.15 0.83 -6.92
N PHE A 206 -8.00 0.18 -7.09
CA PHE A 206 -6.95 0.67 -7.97
C PHE A 206 -7.43 0.87 -9.41
N VAL A 207 -8.11 -0.11 -9.97
CA VAL A 207 -8.64 -0.04 -11.33
C VAL A 207 -9.71 1.04 -11.47
N THR A 208 -10.59 1.20 -10.49
CA THR A 208 -11.74 2.11 -10.55
C THR A 208 -11.43 3.51 -10.05
N ARG A 209 -10.71 3.64 -8.93
CA ARG A 209 -10.44 4.92 -8.25
C ARG A 209 -9.00 5.42 -8.43
N GLY A 210 -8.05 4.52 -8.71
CA GLY A 210 -6.64 4.82 -8.93
C GLY A 210 -5.81 4.77 -7.66
N PHE A 211 -4.50 4.90 -7.84
CA PHE A 211 -3.49 4.65 -6.82
C PHE A 211 -3.69 5.46 -5.52
N GLY A 212 -3.92 6.78 -5.62
CA GLY A 212 -4.00 7.63 -4.43
C GLY A 212 -5.10 7.23 -3.45
N ILE A 213 -6.31 6.95 -3.97
CA ILE A 213 -7.42 6.49 -3.14
C ILE A 213 -7.11 5.11 -2.55
N THR A 214 -6.55 4.19 -3.35
CA THR A 214 -6.25 2.83 -2.89
C THR A 214 -5.21 2.83 -1.78
N ALA A 215 -4.11 3.56 -1.96
CA ALA A 215 -3.05 3.69 -0.97
C ALA A 215 -3.54 4.30 0.35
N ALA A 216 -4.33 5.36 0.27
CA ALA A 216 -4.90 5.99 1.45
C ALA A 216 -5.99 5.13 2.12
N THR A 217 -6.77 4.35 1.35
CA THR A 217 -7.74 3.39 1.89
C THR A 217 -7.05 2.28 2.67
N HIS A 218 -5.96 1.72 2.13
CA HIS A 218 -5.17 0.71 2.81
C HIS A 218 -4.55 1.27 4.10
N ALA A 219 -3.87 2.42 4.01
CA ALA A 219 -3.32 3.09 5.18
C ALA A 219 -4.39 3.39 6.26
N ALA A 220 -5.56 3.86 5.86
CA ALA A 220 -6.67 4.12 6.79
C ALA A 220 -7.18 2.85 7.46
N TYR A 221 -7.30 1.75 6.70
CA TYR A 221 -7.63 0.44 7.26
C TYR A 221 -6.62 0.01 8.33
N ASP A 222 -5.32 0.06 8.01
CA ASP A 222 -4.26 -0.36 8.93
C ASP A 222 -4.19 0.54 10.18
N VAL A 223 -4.35 1.85 10.02
CA VAL A 223 -4.42 2.77 11.17
C VAL A 223 -5.54 2.37 12.13
N VAL A 224 -6.71 2.06 11.61
CA VAL A 224 -7.83 1.61 12.46
C VAL A 224 -7.54 0.24 13.07
N ALA A 225 -7.06 -0.70 12.27
CA ALA A 225 -6.81 -2.08 12.69
C ALA A 225 -5.67 -2.21 13.71
N ILE A 226 -4.56 -1.49 13.48
CA ILE A 226 -3.32 -1.65 14.27
C ILE A 226 -3.26 -0.67 15.45
N THR A 227 -3.86 0.53 15.31
CA THR A 227 -3.73 1.59 16.33
C THR A 227 -5.01 1.78 17.13
N ILE A 228 -6.18 1.87 16.45
CA ILE A 228 -7.42 2.28 17.10
C ILE A 228 -8.10 1.10 17.81
N ILE A 229 -8.30 -0.02 17.12
CA ILE A 229 -9.02 -1.17 17.68
C ILE A 229 -8.33 -1.76 18.90
N PRO A 230 -6.99 -2.00 18.92
CA PRO A 230 -6.32 -2.52 20.12
C PRO A 230 -6.43 -1.62 21.35
N PHE A 231 -6.74 -0.33 21.14
CA PHE A 231 -6.96 0.60 22.25
C PHE A 231 -8.28 0.33 22.99
N PHE A 232 -9.25 -0.28 22.32
CA PHE A 232 -10.60 -0.57 22.86
C PHE A 232 -10.83 -2.05 23.19
N THR A 233 -9.91 -2.93 22.79
CA THR A 233 -9.95 -4.38 23.09
C THR A 233 -8.80 -4.70 24.03
N PRO A 234 -9.07 -4.87 25.35
CA PRO A 234 -8.03 -5.22 26.32
C PRO A 234 -7.45 -6.61 26.10
#